data_ceb647fa01d825c42b03b7483a458583
#
_entry.id   ceb647fa01d825c42b03b7483a458583
#
_cell.length_a   1.000
_cell.length_b   1.000
_cell.length_c   1.000
_cell.angle_alpha   90.00
_cell.angle_beta   90.00
_cell.angle_gamma   90.00
#
_symmetry.space_group_name_H-M   'P 1'
#
loop_
_entity.id
_entity.type
_entity.pdbx_description
1 polymer ?
#
loop_
_entity_poly.entity_id
_entity_poly.type
_entity_poly.pdbx_seq_one_letter_code
_entity_poly.pdbx_strand_id
1 'polypeptide(L)'
;MDYQILKNELTTDPTSLGYAGKTSQEKADILNSCTIAKTKPMMITFRGLYETRNLGSVMAPTVLGKIRARAQANDQVMYDVEKMLYSERGMDIGEPAARLMIDSYVTAGVFTTNEGNALKAIATVYTTRAELLGISAVTVDDIDVAEAL
;
A
#
# COMPACT_ATOMS: atom_id res chain seq x y z
N MET A 1 24.82 9.70 4.09
CA MET A 1 24.23 8.71 5.03
C MET A 1 24.09 9.35 6.40
N ASP A 2 22.95 9.21 7.06
CA ASP A 2 22.82 9.58 8.48
C ASP A 2 23.05 8.32 9.33
N TYR A 3 24.27 8.19 9.82
CA TYR A 3 24.69 7.01 10.59
C TYR A 3 24.06 6.93 11.97
N GLN A 4 23.58 8.05 12.55
CA GLN A 4 22.89 8.02 13.82
C GLN A 4 21.48 7.42 13.69
N ILE A 5 20.77 7.75 12.61
CA ILE A 5 19.49 7.11 12.27
C ILE A 5 19.70 5.60 12.05
N LEU A 6 20.72 5.24 11.28
CA LEU A 6 21.03 3.84 11.00
C LEU A 6 21.39 3.07 12.26
N LYS A 7 22.25 3.64 13.12
CA LYS A 7 22.60 3.03 14.42
C LYS A 7 21.36 2.79 15.28
N ASN A 8 20.51 3.81 15.41
CA ASN A 8 19.29 3.68 16.22
C ASN A 8 18.38 2.58 15.67
N GLU A 9 18.21 2.49 14.35
CA GLU A 9 17.43 1.42 13.72
C GLU A 9 17.98 0.04 14.03
N LEU A 10 19.28 -0.17 13.85
CA LEU A 10 19.95 -1.46 14.10
C LEU A 10 19.90 -1.88 15.57
N THR A 11 19.98 -0.90 16.50
CA THR A 11 20.04 -1.17 17.95
C THR A 11 18.65 -1.40 18.55
N THR A 12 17.65 -0.61 18.14
CA THR A 12 16.30 -0.64 18.73
C THR A 12 15.36 -1.57 18.00
N ASP A 13 15.65 -1.87 16.71
CA ASP A 13 14.81 -2.70 15.83
C ASP A 13 13.29 -2.41 16.01
N PRO A 14 12.84 -1.16 15.80
CA PRO A 14 11.49 -0.74 16.20
C PRO A 14 10.37 -1.44 15.42
N THR A 15 10.72 -2.09 14.32
CA THR A 15 9.80 -2.85 13.47
C THR A 15 10.01 -4.36 13.51
N SER A 16 10.89 -4.84 14.39
CA SER A 16 11.18 -6.26 14.60
C SER A 16 11.62 -6.98 13.31
N LEU A 17 12.51 -6.33 12.55
CA LEU A 17 13.08 -6.89 11.31
C LEU A 17 14.17 -7.96 11.60
N GLY A 18 14.64 -8.04 12.84
CA GLY A 18 15.52 -9.11 13.30
C GLY A 18 16.99 -8.90 12.94
N TYR A 19 17.55 -7.73 13.25
CA TYR A 19 18.98 -7.44 13.00
C TYR A 19 19.94 -8.16 13.93
N ALA A 20 19.48 -8.56 15.12
CA ALA A 20 20.32 -9.21 16.12
C ALA A 20 20.91 -10.52 15.58
N GLY A 21 22.24 -10.68 15.73
CA GLY A 21 22.95 -11.87 15.27
C GLY A 21 23.15 -12.00 13.76
N LYS A 22 22.73 -10.99 12.99
CA LYS A 22 22.93 -10.92 11.55
C LYS A 22 24.28 -10.32 11.19
N THR A 23 24.85 -10.77 10.07
CA THR A 23 26.03 -10.15 9.46
C THR A 23 25.70 -8.76 8.91
N SER A 24 26.70 -7.91 8.67
CA SER A 24 26.53 -6.59 8.06
C SER A 24 25.86 -6.68 6.68
N GLN A 25 26.18 -7.71 5.89
CA GLN A 25 25.53 -7.98 4.60
C GLN A 25 24.03 -8.29 4.77
N GLU A 26 23.66 -9.20 5.66
CA GLU A 26 22.26 -9.54 5.93
C GLU A 26 21.45 -8.35 6.43
N LYS A 27 22.05 -7.49 7.28
CA LYS A 27 21.42 -6.25 7.75
C LYS A 27 21.17 -5.26 6.61
N ALA A 28 22.16 -5.07 5.73
CA ALA A 28 22.03 -4.24 4.55
C ALA A 28 20.94 -4.77 3.61
N ASP A 29 20.90 -6.07 3.37
CA ASP A 29 19.87 -6.72 2.52
C ASP A 29 18.46 -6.53 3.09
N ILE A 30 18.28 -6.67 4.41
CA ILE A 30 17.01 -6.44 5.10
C ILE A 30 16.56 -4.98 4.91
N LEU A 31 17.45 -4.01 5.14
CA LEU A 31 17.16 -2.58 5.05
C LEU A 31 16.81 -2.14 3.62
N ASN A 32 17.43 -2.76 2.62
CA ASN A 32 17.23 -2.47 1.21
C ASN A 32 16.14 -3.32 0.56
N SER A 33 15.57 -4.30 1.27
CA SER A 33 14.50 -5.13 0.71
C SER A 33 13.23 -4.31 0.49
N CYS A 34 12.70 -4.35 -0.73
CA CYS A 34 11.48 -3.62 -1.13
C CYS A 34 10.23 -4.43 -0.76
N THR A 35 10.04 -4.69 0.53
CA THR A 35 8.97 -5.56 1.05
C THR A 35 7.91 -4.84 1.88
N ILE A 36 8.16 -3.58 2.27
CA ILE A 36 7.26 -2.83 3.14
C ILE A 36 6.18 -2.17 2.30
N ALA A 37 4.94 -2.59 2.52
CA ALA A 37 3.79 -2.01 1.85
C ALA A 37 3.51 -0.58 2.36
N LYS A 38 3.40 0.36 1.44
CA LYS A 38 3.06 1.76 1.70
C LYS A 38 1.88 2.17 0.83
N THR A 39 0.93 2.86 1.40
CA THR A 39 -0.18 3.45 0.63
C THR A 39 0.25 4.80 0.08
N LYS A 40 -0.12 5.07 -1.17
CA LYS A 40 0.07 6.37 -1.82
C LYS A 40 -1.28 6.91 -2.34
N PRO A 41 -1.44 8.24 -2.48
CA PRO A 41 -2.57 8.80 -3.22
C PRO A 41 -2.61 8.23 -4.63
N MET A 42 -3.78 7.75 -5.04
CA MET A 42 -3.98 7.18 -6.37
C MET A 42 -5.40 7.44 -6.86
N MET A 43 -5.51 8.40 -7.77
CA MET A 43 -6.77 8.68 -8.44
C MET A 43 -7.10 7.56 -9.41
N ILE A 44 -8.29 7.00 -9.30
CA ILE A 44 -8.80 5.95 -10.18
C ILE A 44 -10.15 6.35 -10.74
N THR A 45 -10.32 6.16 -12.04
CA THR A 45 -11.58 6.37 -12.75
C THR A 45 -12.23 5.03 -13.08
N PHE A 46 -13.48 5.08 -13.56
CA PHE A 46 -14.16 3.91 -14.11
C PHE A 46 -13.28 3.16 -15.13
N ARG A 47 -12.73 3.88 -16.10
CA ARG A 47 -11.83 3.31 -17.12
C ARG A 47 -10.55 2.75 -16.49
N GLY A 48 -9.96 3.49 -15.56
CA GLY A 48 -8.74 3.08 -14.87
C GLY A 48 -8.89 1.75 -14.13
N LEU A 49 -10.09 1.43 -13.60
CA LEU A 49 -10.34 0.13 -12.98
C LEU A 49 -10.19 -1.05 -13.95
N TYR A 50 -10.54 -0.89 -15.22
CA TYR A 50 -10.33 -1.91 -16.25
C TYR A 50 -8.87 -2.02 -16.68
N GLU A 51 -8.13 -0.92 -16.64
CA GLU A 51 -6.75 -0.84 -17.11
C GLU A 51 -5.75 -1.29 -16.04
N THR A 52 -6.16 -1.30 -14.75
CA THR A 52 -5.28 -1.74 -13.68
C THR A 52 -5.04 -3.25 -13.70
N ARG A 53 -3.79 -3.66 -13.49
CA ARG A 53 -3.42 -5.08 -13.39
C ARG A 53 -4.04 -5.77 -12.17
N ASN A 54 -4.38 -5.02 -11.13
CA ASN A 54 -4.89 -5.57 -9.86
C ASN A 54 -6.31 -6.13 -9.99
N LEU A 55 -7.15 -5.51 -10.82
CA LEU A 55 -8.52 -5.97 -11.10
C LEU A 55 -8.61 -6.67 -12.46
N GLY A 56 -8.07 -6.03 -13.48
CA GLY A 56 -8.12 -6.55 -14.85
C GLY A 56 -9.53 -6.60 -15.43
N SER A 57 -9.64 -7.17 -16.62
CA SER A 57 -10.87 -7.21 -17.41
C SER A 57 -11.96 -8.15 -16.84
N VAL A 58 -11.63 -9.02 -15.90
CA VAL A 58 -12.58 -9.98 -15.31
C VAL A 58 -13.18 -9.44 -14.01
N MET A 59 -12.33 -8.97 -13.10
CA MET A 59 -12.79 -8.51 -11.77
C MET A 59 -13.39 -7.11 -11.82
N ALA A 60 -12.88 -6.22 -12.69
CA ALA A 60 -13.37 -4.85 -12.78
C ALA A 60 -14.88 -4.75 -13.10
N PRO A 61 -15.44 -5.48 -14.09
CA PRO A 61 -16.88 -5.49 -14.34
C PRO A 61 -17.68 -5.97 -13.14
N THR A 62 -17.19 -6.98 -12.42
CA THR A 62 -17.85 -7.54 -11.24
C THR A 62 -17.93 -6.51 -10.11
N VAL A 63 -16.81 -5.86 -9.79
CA VAL A 63 -16.74 -4.82 -8.76
C VAL A 63 -17.64 -3.63 -9.12
N LEU A 64 -17.56 -3.15 -10.36
CA LEU A 64 -18.39 -2.03 -10.83
C LEU A 64 -19.88 -2.38 -10.84
N GLY A 65 -20.24 -3.61 -11.20
CA GLY A 65 -21.61 -4.10 -11.12
C GLY A 65 -22.15 -4.09 -9.70
N LYS A 66 -21.35 -4.48 -8.71
CA LYS A 66 -21.70 -4.42 -7.29
C LYS A 66 -21.88 -2.99 -6.78
N ILE A 67 -20.97 -2.07 -7.15
CA ILE A 67 -21.08 -0.64 -6.82
C ILE A 67 -22.41 -0.09 -7.37
N ARG A 68 -22.69 -0.30 -8.64
CA ARG A 68 -23.92 0.15 -9.30
C ARG A 68 -25.17 -0.43 -8.66
N ALA A 69 -25.19 -1.75 -8.39
CA ALA A 69 -26.34 -2.40 -7.77
C ALA A 69 -26.64 -1.83 -6.39
N ARG A 70 -25.62 -1.50 -5.60
CA ARG A 70 -25.78 -0.87 -4.29
C ARG A 70 -26.24 0.58 -4.40
N ALA A 71 -25.69 1.35 -5.34
CA ALA A 71 -26.11 2.71 -5.62
C ALA A 71 -27.61 2.77 -6.01
N GLN A 72 -28.07 1.84 -6.86
CA GLN A 72 -29.48 1.70 -7.25
C GLN A 72 -30.39 1.23 -6.09
N ALA A 73 -29.84 0.55 -5.11
CA ALA A 73 -30.55 0.13 -3.89
C ALA A 73 -30.54 1.21 -2.78
N ASN A 74 -30.33 2.49 -3.15
CA ASN A 74 -30.29 3.65 -2.25
C ASN A 74 -29.13 3.66 -1.23
N ASP A 75 -28.04 2.97 -1.52
CA ASP A 75 -26.80 3.12 -0.77
C ASP A 75 -26.11 4.42 -1.20
N GLN A 76 -26.26 5.48 -0.40
CA GLN A 76 -25.77 6.81 -0.74
C GLN A 76 -24.24 6.84 -0.91
N VAL A 77 -23.50 6.08 -0.12
CA VAL A 77 -22.04 6.00 -0.22
C VAL A 77 -21.63 5.41 -1.57
N MET A 78 -22.25 4.31 -1.97
CA MET A 78 -21.97 3.68 -3.27
C MET A 78 -22.44 4.52 -4.45
N TYR A 79 -23.50 5.29 -4.29
CA TYR A 79 -23.94 6.27 -5.29
C TYR A 79 -22.88 7.36 -5.50
N ASP A 80 -22.33 7.90 -4.42
CA ASP A 80 -21.28 8.92 -4.49
C ASP A 80 -19.97 8.34 -5.06
N VAL A 81 -19.61 7.11 -4.69
CA VAL A 81 -18.47 6.37 -5.27
C VAL A 81 -18.66 6.20 -6.79
N GLU A 82 -19.84 5.74 -7.23
CA GLU A 82 -20.14 5.59 -8.66
C GLU A 82 -19.96 6.92 -9.40
N LYS A 83 -20.53 8.01 -8.88
CA LYS A 83 -20.38 9.35 -9.46
C LYS A 83 -18.93 9.80 -9.55
N MET A 84 -18.14 9.58 -8.49
CA MET A 84 -16.72 9.94 -8.50
C MET A 84 -15.94 9.13 -9.55
N LEU A 85 -16.19 7.82 -9.66
CA LEU A 85 -15.52 6.97 -10.65
C LEU A 85 -15.84 7.40 -12.10
N TYR A 86 -17.03 7.91 -12.37
CA TYR A 86 -17.40 8.42 -13.69
C TYR A 86 -16.96 9.86 -13.95
N SER A 87 -16.45 10.57 -12.95
CA SER A 87 -15.90 11.91 -13.15
C SER A 87 -14.53 11.85 -13.82
N GLU A 88 -14.13 12.92 -14.49
CA GLU A 88 -12.80 13.03 -15.10
C GLU A 88 -11.67 12.90 -14.08
N ARG A 89 -11.90 13.36 -12.85
CA ARG A 89 -10.91 13.35 -11.79
C ARG A 89 -10.77 11.98 -11.13
N GLY A 90 -11.85 11.20 -11.08
CA GLY A 90 -11.88 9.92 -10.40
C GLY A 90 -11.99 10.04 -8.88
N MET A 91 -11.65 8.95 -8.19
CA MET A 91 -11.67 8.80 -6.74
C MET A 91 -10.27 8.45 -6.25
N ASP A 92 -9.81 9.05 -5.14
CA ASP A 92 -8.54 8.65 -4.51
C ASP A 92 -8.76 7.38 -3.70
N ILE A 93 -8.32 6.25 -4.25
CA ILE A 93 -8.43 4.93 -3.60
C ILE A 93 -7.33 4.72 -2.54
N GLY A 94 -6.31 5.57 -2.53
CA GLY A 94 -5.25 5.57 -1.51
C GLY A 94 -5.63 6.29 -0.23
N GLU A 95 -6.69 7.08 -0.24
CA GLU A 95 -7.13 7.79 0.95
C GLU A 95 -7.58 6.83 2.07
N PRO A 96 -7.20 7.08 3.34
CA PRO A 96 -7.60 6.21 4.46
C PRO A 96 -9.10 5.97 4.55
N ALA A 97 -9.92 6.97 4.30
CA ALA A 97 -11.39 6.84 4.31
C ALA A 97 -11.89 5.88 3.22
N ALA A 98 -11.31 5.93 2.01
CA ALA A 98 -11.65 5.02 0.92
C ALA A 98 -11.26 3.57 1.27
N ARG A 99 -10.12 3.36 1.91
CA ARG A 99 -9.67 2.03 2.33
C ARG A 99 -10.56 1.44 3.43
N LEU A 100 -10.94 2.23 4.43
CA LEU A 100 -11.90 1.81 5.47
C LEU A 100 -13.27 1.49 4.88
N MET A 101 -13.73 2.26 3.90
CA MET A 101 -14.97 2.00 3.18
C MET A 101 -14.91 0.65 2.46
N ILE A 102 -13.81 0.34 1.73
CA ILE A 102 -13.62 -0.97 1.10
C ILE A 102 -13.71 -2.09 2.13
N ASP A 103 -13.02 -1.97 3.27
CA ASP A 103 -13.02 -2.98 4.32
C ASP A 103 -14.42 -3.18 4.92
N SER A 104 -15.18 -2.11 5.09
CA SER A 104 -16.56 -2.17 5.59
C SER A 104 -17.49 -2.93 4.61
N TYR A 105 -17.34 -2.71 3.30
CA TYR A 105 -18.12 -3.44 2.29
C TYR A 105 -17.66 -4.89 2.10
N VAL A 106 -16.41 -5.21 2.39
CA VAL A 106 -15.95 -6.61 2.50
C VAL A 106 -16.61 -7.27 3.71
N THR A 107 -16.61 -6.62 4.86
CA THR A 107 -17.27 -7.12 6.08
C THR A 107 -18.77 -7.31 5.87
N ALA A 108 -19.43 -6.41 5.15
CA ALA A 108 -20.84 -6.51 4.80
C ALA A 108 -21.16 -7.55 3.70
N GLY A 109 -20.14 -8.23 3.16
CA GLY A 109 -20.30 -9.25 2.11
C GLY A 109 -20.65 -8.69 0.72
N VAL A 110 -20.53 -7.40 0.50
CA VAL A 110 -20.73 -6.78 -0.82
C VAL A 110 -19.54 -7.10 -1.73
N PHE A 111 -18.33 -6.85 -1.25
CA PHE A 111 -17.11 -7.30 -1.91
C PHE A 111 -16.59 -8.58 -1.26
N THR A 112 -16.00 -9.44 -2.07
CA THR A 112 -15.20 -10.55 -1.54
C THR A 112 -13.88 -10.02 -0.98
N THR A 113 -13.22 -10.78 -0.12
CA THR A 113 -11.88 -10.45 0.39
C THR A 113 -10.89 -10.21 -0.75
N ASN A 114 -10.94 -11.03 -1.81
CA ASN A 114 -10.07 -10.87 -2.97
C ASN A 114 -10.33 -9.55 -3.72
N GLU A 115 -11.59 -9.17 -3.92
CA GLU A 115 -11.96 -7.90 -4.56
C GLU A 115 -11.49 -6.71 -3.71
N GLY A 116 -11.70 -6.74 -2.40
CA GLY A 116 -11.25 -5.69 -1.49
C GLY A 116 -9.73 -5.55 -1.48
N ASN A 117 -9.01 -6.67 -1.44
CA ASN A 117 -7.54 -6.67 -1.51
C ASN A 117 -7.03 -6.14 -2.87
N ALA A 118 -7.66 -6.53 -3.98
CA ALA A 118 -7.31 -6.05 -5.30
C ALA A 118 -7.53 -4.54 -5.45
N LEU A 119 -8.65 -4.01 -4.93
CA LEU A 119 -8.92 -2.57 -4.89
C LEU A 119 -7.86 -1.82 -4.08
N LYS A 120 -7.53 -2.29 -2.87
CA LYS A 120 -6.51 -1.66 -2.03
C LYS A 120 -5.10 -1.75 -2.63
N ALA A 121 -4.81 -2.80 -3.38
CA ALA A 121 -3.51 -2.99 -4.04
C ALA A 121 -3.22 -1.94 -5.12
N ILE A 122 -4.25 -1.32 -5.72
CA ILE A 122 -4.09 -0.26 -6.72
C ILE A 122 -3.25 0.92 -6.17
N ALA A 123 -3.49 1.29 -4.91
CA ALA A 123 -2.79 2.38 -4.24
C ALA A 123 -1.65 1.89 -3.32
N THR A 124 -1.29 0.62 -3.40
CA THR A 124 -0.20 0.05 -2.61
C THR A 124 1.08 0.02 -3.44
N VAL A 125 2.14 0.59 -2.90
CA VAL A 125 3.51 0.50 -3.42
C VAL A 125 4.38 -0.16 -2.36
N TYR A 126 5.46 -0.77 -2.79
CA TYR A 126 6.43 -1.33 -1.87
C TYR A 126 7.64 -0.40 -1.80
N THR A 127 8.19 -0.28 -0.62
CA THR A 127 9.35 0.57 -0.31
C THR A 127 10.32 -0.20 0.56
N THR A 128 11.54 0.30 0.66
CA THR A 128 12.57 -0.26 1.54
C THR A 128 12.50 0.37 2.93
N ARG A 129 13.09 -0.28 3.93
CA ARG A 129 13.22 0.32 5.25
C ARG A 129 14.13 1.55 5.22
N ALA A 130 15.21 1.49 4.43
CA ALA A 130 16.11 2.61 4.23
C ALA A 130 15.38 3.87 3.73
N GLU A 131 14.51 3.72 2.72
CA GLU A 131 13.69 4.83 2.20
C GLU A 131 12.72 5.39 3.25
N LEU A 132 12.11 4.54 4.08
CA LEU A 132 11.23 4.99 5.17
C LEU A 132 11.97 5.79 6.24
N LEU A 133 13.23 5.47 6.47
CA LEU A 133 14.12 6.20 7.38
C LEU A 133 14.66 7.49 6.76
N GLY A 134 14.39 7.74 5.47
CA GLY A 134 14.93 8.90 4.76
C GLY A 134 16.42 8.84 4.46
N ILE A 135 16.99 7.63 4.46
CA ILE A 135 18.39 7.38 4.12
C ILE A 135 18.50 6.71 2.75
N SER A 136 19.67 6.86 2.11
CA SER A 136 19.96 6.16 0.85
C SER A 136 20.09 4.67 1.05
N ALA A 137 20.19 3.89 -0.05
CA ALA A 137 20.48 2.47 0.02
C ALA A 137 21.73 2.22 0.89
N VAL A 138 21.62 1.24 1.78
CA VAL A 138 22.61 0.94 2.81
C VAL A 138 23.60 -0.10 2.29
N THR A 139 24.89 0.16 2.47
CA THR A 139 25.98 -0.77 2.14
C THR A 139 26.49 -1.50 3.39
N VAL A 140 27.30 -2.50 3.20
CA VAL A 140 28.00 -3.19 4.30
C VAL A 140 28.85 -2.20 5.10
N ASP A 141 29.61 -1.34 4.40
CA ASP A 141 30.46 -0.34 5.05
C ASP A 141 29.64 0.66 5.89
N ASP A 142 28.43 1.01 5.44
CA ASP A 142 27.53 1.87 6.23
C ASP A 142 27.09 1.20 7.53
N ILE A 143 26.83 -0.10 7.50
CA ILE A 143 26.50 -0.88 8.71
C ILE A 143 27.67 -0.87 9.67
N ASP A 144 28.87 -1.21 9.18
CA ASP A 144 30.08 -1.29 10.01
C ASP A 144 30.40 0.08 10.65
N VAL A 145 30.26 1.17 9.92
CA VAL A 145 30.43 2.54 10.46
C VAL A 145 29.36 2.85 11.52
N ALA A 146 28.10 2.51 11.28
CA ALA A 146 27.02 2.80 12.22
C ALA A 146 27.16 2.00 13.53
N GLU A 147 27.65 0.77 13.46
CA GLU A 147 27.88 -0.09 14.64
C GLU A 147 29.12 0.31 15.45
N ALA A 148 30.08 0.98 14.81
CA ALA A 148 31.29 1.49 15.47
C ALA A 148 31.08 2.83 16.18
N LEU A 149 29.97 3.54 15.98
CA LEU A 149 29.64 4.79 16.67
C LEU A 149 29.26 4.57 18.15
#